data_d5ed4414ecc339adeb250015a261cf9c
#
_entry.id   d5ed4414ecc339adeb250015a261cf9c
#
_cell.length_a   1.000
_cell.length_b   1.000
_cell.length_c   1.000
_cell.angle_alpha   90.00
_cell.angle_beta   90.00
_cell.angle_gamma   90.00
#
_symmetry.space_group_name_H-M   'P 1'
#
loop_
_entity.id
_entity.type
_entity.pdbx_description
1 polymer ?
#
loop_
_entity_poly.entity_id
_entity_poly.type
_entity_poly.pdbx_seq_one_letter_code
_entity_poly.pdbx_strand_id
1 'polypeptide(L)'
;ECVHALRGVSLRFRDNEFVSILGPSGCGKTTLLNIIGGLDRYTAGDLLINGISTKQYRDRDWDAYRNHTIGFVFQSYNLIPHQSVLANVELALTLSGVSRKERRARAIAVLEKVGLGDQLHKRPNQMSGGQMQRVAIARALINDPDILLADEPTGALDSETSVQVMEILKEVARDRLVIMVTHNPELAERYSTRIIRLLDGRVVDDTQPCTAD
;
A
#
# COMPACT_ATOMS: atom_id res chain seq x y z
N GLU A 1 -30.74 3.15 -4.61
CA GLU A 1 -30.04 4.45 -4.76
C GLU A 1 -28.58 4.17 -5.13
N CYS A 2 -28.08 4.84 -6.16
CA CYS A 2 -26.69 4.74 -6.57
C CYS A 2 -25.85 5.74 -5.75
N VAL A 3 -24.89 5.24 -4.99
CA VAL A 3 -23.98 6.08 -4.21
C VAL A 3 -22.74 6.36 -5.04
N HIS A 4 -22.44 7.63 -5.29
CA HIS A 4 -21.22 8.05 -5.97
C HIS A 4 -20.14 8.37 -4.95
N ALA A 5 -19.23 7.43 -4.72
CA ALA A 5 -18.10 7.59 -3.79
C ALA A 5 -17.05 8.56 -4.34
N LEU A 6 -16.78 8.51 -5.65
CA LEU A 6 -15.87 9.43 -6.35
C LEU A 6 -16.63 10.23 -7.40
N ARG A 7 -16.27 11.50 -7.53
CA ARG A 7 -16.98 12.47 -8.38
C ARG A 7 -15.99 13.28 -9.23
N GLY A 8 -15.57 12.71 -10.35
CA GLY A 8 -14.70 13.41 -11.29
C GLY A 8 -13.28 13.63 -10.79
N VAL A 9 -12.64 12.57 -10.30
CA VAL A 9 -11.24 12.60 -9.87
C VAL A 9 -10.33 12.40 -11.07
N SER A 10 -9.36 13.31 -11.25
CA SER A 10 -8.29 13.20 -12.25
C SER A 10 -6.96 13.41 -11.57
N LEU A 11 -6.13 12.37 -11.53
CA LEU A 11 -4.84 12.38 -10.86
C LEU A 11 -3.78 11.65 -11.70
N ARG A 12 -2.53 12.08 -11.58
CA ARG A 12 -1.35 11.40 -12.10
C ARG A 12 -0.33 11.26 -11.00
N PHE A 13 0.42 10.16 -11.02
CA PHE A 13 1.43 9.85 -10.02
C PHE A 13 2.78 9.63 -10.70
N ARG A 14 3.84 10.06 -10.02
CA ARG A 14 5.24 9.84 -10.42
C ARG A 14 5.70 8.46 -9.94
N ASP A 15 6.77 7.95 -10.54
CA ASP A 15 7.29 6.60 -10.22
C ASP A 15 7.87 6.48 -8.82
N ASN A 16 8.32 7.59 -8.23
CA ASN A 16 8.96 7.61 -6.93
C ASN A 16 8.55 8.85 -6.14
N GLU A 17 7.40 8.79 -5.52
CA GLU A 17 6.93 9.83 -4.59
C GLU A 17 6.21 9.19 -3.40
N PHE A 18 6.11 9.94 -2.32
CA PHE A 18 5.28 9.57 -1.18
C PHE A 18 4.05 10.47 -1.17
N VAL A 19 2.92 9.92 -1.59
CA VAL A 19 1.65 10.64 -1.68
C VAL A 19 0.77 10.27 -0.49
N SER A 20 0.29 11.28 0.23
CA SER A 20 -0.80 11.09 1.18
C SER A 20 -2.11 11.62 0.60
N ILE A 21 -3.13 10.79 0.61
CA ILE A 21 -4.51 11.17 0.33
C ILE A 21 -5.18 11.42 1.67
N LEU A 22 -5.47 12.69 1.95
CA LEU A 22 -5.97 13.18 3.22
C LEU A 22 -7.43 13.61 3.10
N GLY A 23 -8.24 13.28 4.08
CA GLY A 23 -9.63 13.72 4.13
C GLY A 23 -10.40 13.04 5.25
N PRO A 24 -11.61 13.55 5.54
CA PRO A 24 -12.45 12.95 6.56
C PRO A 24 -12.97 11.57 6.17
N SER A 25 -13.43 10.81 7.15
CA SER A 25 -14.06 9.51 6.92
C SER A 25 -15.23 9.64 5.93
N GLY A 26 -15.34 8.69 4.99
CA GLY A 26 -16.43 8.68 3.99
C GLY A 26 -16.24 9.63 2.81
N CYS A 27 -15.06 10.25 2.65
CA CYS A 27 -14.80 11.17 1.54
C CYS A 27 -14.35 10.50 0.23
N GLY A 28 -14.24 9.17 0.20
CA GLY A 28 -13.84 8.40 -0.99
C GLY A 28 -12.38 7.99 -1.03
N LYS A 29 -11.59 8.21 0.02
CA LYS A 29 -10.16 7.85 0.09
C LYS A 29 -9.94 6.36 -0.17
N THR A 30 -10.62 5.51 0.59
CA THR A 30 -10.47 4.05 0.49
C THR A 30 -10.97 3.55 -0.86
N THR A 31 -12.05 4.10 -1.39
CA THR A 31 -12.55 3.77 -2.72
C THR A 31 -11.52 4.07 -3.80
N LEU A 32 -10.91 5.25 -3.75
CA LEU A 32 -9.85 5.64 -4.69
C LEU A 32 -8.66 4.68 -4.60
N LEU A 33 -8.21 4.37 -3.38
CA LEU A 33 -7.11 3.44 -3.16
C LEU A 33 -7.40 2.05 -3.71
N ASN A 34 -8.61 1.53 -3.48
CA ASN A 34 -9.03 0.22 -3.96
C ASN A 34 -9.14 0.17 -5.49
N ILE A 35 -9.52 1.25 -6.14
CA ILE A 35 -9.53 1.34 -7.60
C ILE A 35 -8.10 1.33 -8.15
N ILE A 36 -7.21 2.12 -7.58
CA ILE A 36 -5.79 2.15 -7.97
C ILE A 36 -5.15 0.76 -7.79
N GLY A 37 -5.50 0.07 -6.69
CA GLY A 37 -5.00 -1.28 -6.38
C GLY A 37 -5.65 -2.42 -7.16
N GLY A 38 -6.65 -2.14 -7.97
CA GLY A 38 -7.38 -3.17 -8.72
C GLY A 38 -8.30 -4.04 -7.87
N LEU A 39 -8.60 -3.64 -6.62
CA LEU A 39 -9.54 -4.35 -5.73
C LEU A 39 -11.00 -4.03 -6.05
N ASP A 40 -11.26 -2.81 -6.52
CA ASP A 40 -12.57 -2.37 -6.99
C ASP A 40 -12.48 -1.94 -8.46
N ARG A 41 -13.62 -2.03 -9.16
CA ARG A 41 -13.74 -1.57 -10.55
C ARG A 41 -14.30 -0.14 -10.56
N TYR A 42 -13.77 0.70 -11.46
CA TYR A 42 -14.35 2.01 -11.72
C TYR A 42 -15.59 1.88 -12.62
N THR A 43 -16.59 2.75 -12.40
CA THR A 43 -17.83 2.75 -13.16
C THR A 43 -17.68 3.50 -14.48
N ALA A 44 -16.93 4.59 -14.47
CA ALA A 44 -16.67 5.43 -15.62
C ALA A 44 -15.28 6.05 -15.54
N GLY A 45 -14.80 6.59 -16.64
CA GLY A 45 -13.45 7.12 -16.73
C GLY A 45 -12.45 6.06 -17.15
N ASP A 46 -11.20 6.22 -16.74
CA ASP A 46 -10.12 5.28 -17.05
C ASP A 46 -9.05 5.28 -15.97
N LEU A 47 -8.41 4.14 -15.81
CA LEU A 47 -7.17 3.99 -15.04
C LEU A 47 -6.08 3.57 -16.02
N LEU A 48 -5.01 4.38 -16.11
CA LEU A 48 -3.87 4.09 -16.98
C LEU A 48 -2.68 3.65 -16.11
N ILE A 49 -2.04 2.56 -16.50
CA ILE A 49 -0.83 2.03 -15.86
C ILE A 49 0.29 2.12 -16.90
N ASN A 50 1.33 2.89 -16.60
CA ASN A 50 2.41 3.18 -17.56
C ASN A 50 1.89 3.68 -18.92
N GLY A 51 0.87 4.52 -18.88
CA GLY A 51 0.26 5.09 -20.08
C GLY A 51 -0.69 4.15 -20.84
N ILE A 52 -0.91 2.93 -20.35
CA ILE A 52 -1.76 1.93 -20.98
C ILE A 52 -3.09 1.84 -20.23
N SER A 53 -4.21 1.99 -20.97
CA SER A 53 -5.57 1.90 -20.43
C SER A 53 -5.88 0.50 -19.88
N THR A 54 -6.54 0.45 -18.72
CA THR A 54 -7.01 -0.79 -18.12
C THR A 54 -8.42 -1.19 -18.55
N LYS A 55 -9.04 -0.44 -19.45
CA LYS A 55 -10.41 -0.75 -19.95
C LYS A 55 -10.53 -2.14 -20.59
N GLN A 56 -9.45 -2.64 -21.18
CA GLN A 56 -9.40 -3.95 -21.83
C GLN A 56 -8.92 -5.07 -20.89
N TYR A 57 -8.64 -4.74 -19.61
CA TYR A 57 -8.18 -5.74 -18.66
C TYR A 57 -9.25 -6.79 -18.40
N ARG A 58 -8.84 -8.06 -18.52
CA ARG A 58 -9.59 -9.24 -18.08
C ARG A 58 -9.21 -9.59 -16.64
N ASP A 59 -9.92 -10.52 -16.03
CA ASP A 59 -9.64 -10.96 -14.65
C ASP A 59 -8.18 -11.42 -14.49
N ARG A 60 -7.62 -12.10 -15.49
CA ARG A 60 -6.22 -12.52 -15.50
C ARG A 60 -5.24 -11.33 -15.44
N ASP A 61 -5.53 -10.26 -16.17
CA ASP A 61 -4.70 -9.06 -16.19
C ASP A 61 -4.73 -8.33 -14.85
N TRP A 62 -5.90 -8.25 -14.23
CA TRP A 62 -6.06 -7.68 -12.90
C TRP A 62 -5.36 -8.53 -11.83
N ASP A 63 -5.41 -9.86 -11.93
CA ASP A 63 -4.68 -10.75 -11.03
C ASP A 63 -3.18 -10.53 -11.12
N ALA A 64 -2.64 -10.44 -12.33
CA ALA A 64 -1.23 -10.15 -12.58
C ALA A 64 -0.84 -8.77 -12.02
N TYR A 65 -1.66 -7.75 -12.24
CA TYR A 65 -1.47 -6.40 -11.73
C TYR A 65 -1.40 -6.39 -10.20
N ARG A 66 -2.37 -7.01 -9.51
CA ARG A 66 -2.39 -7.09 -8.05
C ARG A 66 -1.21 -7.86 -7.49
N ASN A 67 -0.78 -8.93 -8.16
CA ASN A 67 0.27 -9.82 -7.65
C ASN A 67 1.69 -9.29 -7.92
N HIS A 68 1.90 -8.53 -9.00
CA HIS A 68 3.24 -8.12 -9.44
C HIS A 68 3.50 -6.63 -9.35
N THR A 69 2.49 -5.79 -9.55
CA THR A 69 2.65 -4.33 -9.59
C THR A 69 2.30 -3.66 -8.28
N ILE A 70 1.35 -4.21 -7.53
CA ILE A 70 0.80 -3.62 -6.31
C ILE A 70 1.23 -4.42 -5.07
N GLY A 71 1.67 -3.69 -4.03
CA GLY A 71 1.72 -4.17 -2.66
C GLY A 71 0.67 -3.43 -1.84
N PHE A 72 -0.04 -4.13 -0.97
CA PHE A 72 -1.10 -3.52 -0.17
C PHE A 72 -0.86 -3.72 1.33
N VAL A 73 -0.94 -2.62 2.09
CA VAL A 73 -0.81 -2.60 3.56
C VAL A 73 -2.09 -2.05 4.16
N PHE A 74 -2.73 -2.84 5.01
CA PHE A 74 -4.00 -2.49 5.67
C PHE A 74 -3.79 -2.05 7.11
N GLN A 75 -4.75 -1.33 7.68
CA GLN A 75 -4.76 -0.96 9.11
C GLN A 75 -4.76 -2.19 10.01
N SER A 76 -5.48 -3.25 9.64
CA SER A 76 -5.67 -4.47 10.41
C SER A 76 -4.68 -5.60 10.06
N TYR A 77 -3.51 -5.31 9.61
CA TYR A 77 -2.38 -6.20 9.30
C TYR A 77 -2.70 -7.43 8.42
N ASN A 78 -3.82 -8.11 8.61
CA ASN A 78 -4.27 -9.30 7.87
C ASN A 78 -3.25 -10.45 7.85
N LEU A 79 -2.58 -10.68 8.98
CA LEU A 79 -1.66 -11.80 9.14
C LEU A 79 -2.40 -13.08 9.52
N ILE A 80 -1.87 -14.21 9.08
CA ILE A 80 -2.39 -15.53 9.45
C ILE A 80 -1.89 -15.89 10.85
N PRO A 81 -2.78 -16.00 11.87
CA PRO A 81 -2.35 -16.06 13.27
C PRO A 81 -1.58 -17.33 13.64
N HIS A 82 -1.84 -18.46 12.97
CA HIS A 82 -1.19 -19.74 13.25
C HIS A 82 0.09 -19.98 12.45
N GLN A 83 0.45 -19.04 11.58
CA GLN A 83 1.67 -19.09 10.79
C GLN A 83 2.76 -18.20 11.43
N SER A 84 4.01 -18.60 11.27
CA SER A 84 5.14 -17.76 11.71
C SER A 84 5.24 -16.46 10.91
N VAL A 85 6.00 -15.51 11.43
CA VAL A 85 6.34 -14.26 10.72
C VAL A 85 6.94 -14.57 9.34
N LEU A 86 7.91 -15.49 9.30
CA LEU A 86 8.54 -15.90 8.04
C LEU A 86 7.52 -16.51 7.07
N ALA A 87 6.68 -17.41 7.53
CA ALA A 87 5.66 -18.06 6.69
C ALA A 87 4.62 -17.08 6.17
N ASN A 88 4.21 -16.09 6.96
CA ASN A 88 3.32 -15.02 6.51
C ASN A 88 3.89 -14.23 5.33
N VAL A 89 5.18 -13.93 5.35
CA VAL A 89 5.85 -13.21 4.26
C VAL A 89 6.06 -14.12 3.04
N GLU A 90 6.44 -15.38 3.25
CA GLU A 90 6.63 -16.34 2.17
C GLU A 90 5.36 -16.61 1.35
N LEU A 91 4.17 -16.49 1.95
CA LEU A 91 2.89 -16.72 1.29
C LEU A 91 2.72 -15.89 0.02
N ALA A 92 3.23 -14.67 -0.01
CA ALA A 92 3.13 -13.79 -1.17
C ALA A 92 3.88 -14.32 -2.40
N LEU A 93 4.82 -15.22 -2.22
CA LEU A 93 5.59 -15.86 -3.30
C LEU A 93 5.13 -17.30 -3.62
N THR A 94 4.12 -17.83 -2.95
CA THR A 94 3.72 -19.23 -3.10
C THR A 94 3.31 -19.58 -4.54
N LEU A 95 2.65 -18.67 -5.24
CA LEU A 95 2.16 -18.88 -6.61
C LEU A 95 3.09 -18.31 -7.68
N SER A 96 4.26 -17.80 -7.33
CA SER A 96 5.17 -17.13 -8.27
C SER A 96 6.13 -18.06 -9.01
N GLY A 97 6.12 -19.37 -8.71
CA GLY A 97 7.04 -20.34 -9.29
C GLY A 97 8.46 -20.28 -8.72
N VAL A 98 8.69 -19.49 -7.70
CA VAL A 98 9.98 -19.37 -7.01
C VAL A 98 10.23 -20.61 -6.16
N SER A 99 11.47 -21.14 -6.18
CA SER A 99 11.84 -22.30 -5.36
C SER A 99 11.69 -21.99 -3.86
N ARG A 100 11.47 -23.03 -3.06
CA ARG A 100 11.35 -22.90 -1.60
C ARG A 100 12.58 -22.22 -0.98
N LYS A 101 13.78 -22.57 -1.44
CA LYS A 101 15.04 -21.97 -0.97
C LYS A 101 15.12 -20.47 -1.29
N GLU A 102 14.81 -20.10 -2.51
CA GLU A 102 14.83 -18.69 -2.94
C GLU A 102 13.74 -17.87 -2.26
N ARG A 103 12.54 -18.42 -2.14
CA ARG A 103 11.42 -17.80 -1.43
C ARG A 103 11.79 -17.48 0.02
N ARG A 104 12.40 -18.44 0.72
CA ARG A 104 12.85 -18.25 2.09
C ARG A 104 13.93 -17.18 2.20
N ALA A 105 14.91 -17.19 1.30
CA ALA A 105 15.98 -16.20 1.28
C ALA A 105 15.44 -14.78 1.05
N ARG A 106 14.50 -14.62 0.14
CA ARG A 106 13.85 -13.32 -0.11
C ARG A 106 13.03 -12.84 1.08
N ALA A 107 12.29 -13.74 1.74
CA ALA A 107 11.50 -13.43 2.92
C ALA A 107 12.38 -12.97 4.08
N ILE A 108 13.48 -13.65 4.33
CA ILE A 108 14.46 -13.25 5.35
C ILE A 108 15.04 -11.87 5.03
N ALA A 109 15.45 -11.65 3.79
CA ALA A 109 16.05 -10.37 3.37
C ALA A 109 15.08 -9.19 3.58
N VAL A 110 13.82 -9.33 3.20
CA VAL A 110 12.83 -8.25 3.38
C VAL A 110 12.46 -8.04 4.85
N LEU A 111 12.42 -9.10 5.65
CA LEU A 111 12.20 -8.99 7.10
C LEU A 111 13.37 -8.30 7.81
N GLU A 112 14.60 -8.54 7.40
CA GLU A 112 15.76 -7.80 7.88
C GLU A 112 15.67 -6.31 7.56
N LYS A 113 15.22 -5.95 6.37
CA LYS A 113 15.01 -4.55 5.96
C LYS A 113 14.01 -3.80 6.86
N VAL A 114 13.00 -4.48 7.36
CA VAL A 114 12.02 -3.87 8.27
C VAL A 114 12.37 -4.06 9.74
N GLY A 115 13.58 -4.55 10.03
CA GLY A 115 14.11 -4.67 11.41
C GLY A 115 13.58 -5.88 12.18
N LEU A 116 13.15 -6.94 11.50
CA LEU A 116 12.57 -8.15 12.10
C LEU A 116 13.37 -9.42 11.82
N GLY A 117 14.64 -9.31 11.45
CA GLY A 117 15.48 -10.45 11.14
C GLY A 117 15.69 -11.45 12.28
N ASP A 118 15.51 -11.02 13.52
CA ASP A 118 15.58 -11.84 14.73
C ASP A 118 14.22 -12.36 15.22
N GLN A 119 13.12 -12.12 14.48
CA GLN A 119 11.76 -12.46 14.86
C GLN A 119 11.10 -13.51 13.94
N LEU A 120 11.85 -14.16 13.08
CA LEU A 120 11.38 -14.98 11.96
C LEU A 120 10.40 -16.10 12.35
N HIS A 121 10.63 -16.73 13.50
CA HIS A 121 9.87 -17.91 13.92
C HIS A 121 8.78 -17.60 14.93
N LYS A 122 8.59 -16.34 15.30
CA LYS A 122 7.49 -15.91 16.14
C LYS A 122 6.16 -15.91 15.36
N ARG A 123 5.08 -15.99 16.11
CA ARG A 123 3.72 -15.88 15.57
C ARG A 123 3.15 -14.49 15.84
N PRO A 124 2.13 -14.03 15.10
CA PRO A 124 1.54 -12.71 15.29
C PRO A 124 1.12 -12.40 16.73
N ASN A 125 0.61 -13.36 17.48
CA ASN A 125 0.22 -13.16 18.88
C ASN A 125 1.39 -12.91 19.84
N GLN A 126 2.61 -13.12 19.39
CA GLN A 126 3.85 -12.84 20.14
C GLN A 126 4.48 -11.50 19.74
N MET A 127 3.80 -10.73 18.88
CA MET A 127 4.31 -9.51 18.28
C MET A 127 3.50 -8.30 18.75
N SER A 128 4.15 -7.13 18.84
CA SER A 128 3.44 -5.86 19.02
C SER A 128 2.69 -5.45 17.74
N GLY A 129 1.77 -4.50 17.85
CA GLY A 129 1.07 -3.95 16.69
C GLY A 129 2.00 -3.38 15.64
N GLY A 130 3.01 -2.62 16.06
CA GLY A 130 4.01 -2.05 15.15
C GLY A 130 4.85 -3.13 14.47
N GLN A 131 5.23 -4.18 15.18
CA GLN A 131 5.92 -5.32 14.60
C GLN A 131 5.05 -6.07 13.59
N MET A 132 3.77 -6.33 13.91
CA MET A 132 2.83 -6.94 12.97
C MET A 132 2.65 -6.11 11.70
N GLN A 133 2.60 -4.78 11.82
CA GLN A 133 2.50 -3.90 10.66
C GLN A 133 3.78 -3.95 9.81
N ARG A 134 4.95 -4.04 10.43
CA ARG A 134 6.21 -4.23 9.69
C ARG A 134 6.26 -5.57 8.96
N VAL A 135 5.70 -6.63 9.53
CA VAL A 135 5.54 -7.92 8.82
C VAL A 135 4.62 -7.76 7.60
N ALA A 136 3.50 -7.04 7.75
CA ALA A 136 2.57 -6.76 6.64
C ALA A 136 3.24 -5.96 5.53
N ILE A 137 4.09 -5.00 5.86
CA ILE A 137 4.88 -4.23 4.89
C ILE A 137 5.89 -5.15 4.18
N ALA A 138 6.60 -5.99 4.92
CA ALA A 138 7.53 -6.95 4.32
C ALA A 138 6.83 -7.90 3.35
N ARG A 139 5.66 -8.41 3.71
CA ARG A 139 4.83 -9.25 2.84
C ARG A 139 4.42 -8.51 1.55
N ALA A 140 4.07 -7.25 1.67
CA ALA A 140 3.71 -6.42 0.51
C ALA A 140 4.91 -6.15 -0.41
N LEU A 141 6.13 -6.06 0.14
CA LEU A 141 7.35 -5.72 -0.60
C LEU A 141 8.06 -6.92 -1.24
N ILE A 142 7.78 -8.15 -0.80
CA ILE A 142 8.55 -9.31 -1.26
C ILE A 142 8.40 -9.60 -2.75
N ASN A 143 7.28 -9.21 -3.36
CA ASN A 143 7.06 -9.31 -4.81
C ASN A 143 7.69 -8.16 -5.60
N ASP A 144 8.44 -7.28 -4.94
CA ASP A 144 9.05 -6.10 -5.55
C ASP A 144 8.06 -5.23 -6.33
N PRO A 145 6.97 -4.77 -5.70
CA PRO A 145 5.94 -4.01 -6.39
C PRO A 145 6.44 -2.63 -6.81
N ASP A 146 5.90 -2.11 -7.91
CA ASP A 146 6.16 -0.72 -8.33
C ASP A 146 5.42 0.29 -7.46
N ILE A 147 4.28 -0.11 -6.91
CA ILE A 147 3.38 0.74 -6.14
C ILE A 147 3.03 0.07 -4.82
N LEU A 148 3.27 0.77 -3.72
CA LEU A 148 2.83 0.36 -2.39
C LEU A 148 1.64 1.22 -1.97
N LEU A 149 0.51 0.59 -1.72
CA LEU A 149 -0.70 1.23 -1.22
C LEU A 149 -0.85 0.96 0.27
N ALA A 150 -1.12 1.99 1.06
CA ALA A 150 -1.27 1.86 2.51
C ALA A 150 -2.56 2.56 2.96
N ASP A 151 -3.46 1.78 3.56
CA ASP A 151 -4.75 2.27 4.08
C ASP A 151 -4.66 2.42 5.60
N GLU A 152 -4.55 3.67 6.07
CA GLU A 152 -4.42 4.00 7.50
C GLU A 152 -3.36 3.12 8.20
N PRO A 153 -2.12 3.08 7.72
CA PRO A 153 -1.15 2.06 8.17
C PRO A 153 -0.74 2.20 9.63
N THR A 154 -0.99 3.35 10.25
CA THR A 154 -0.67 3.62 11.66
C THR A 154 -1.91 3.79 12.53
N GLY A 155 -3.11 3.54 11.99
CA GLY A 155 -4.37 3.84 12.66
C GLY A 155 -4.60 3.11 13.99
N ALA A 156 -3.98 1.94 14.18
CA ALA A 156 -4.07 1.14 15.40
C ALA A 156 -2.81 1.23 16.27
N LEU A 157 -1.88 2.14 15.96
CA LEU A 157 -0.58 2.24 16.62
C LEU A 157 -0.48 3.49 17.50
N ASP A 158 0.34 3.42 18.55
CA ASP A 158 0.75 4.59 19.33
C ASP A 158 1.71 5.48 18.52
N SER A 159 2.04 6.65 19.08
CA SER A 159 2.87 7.65 18.40
C SER A 159 4.29 7.17 18.12
N GLU A 160 4.89 6.41 19.02
CA GLU A 160 6.26 5.93 18.89
C GLU A 160 6.39 4.85 17.82
N THR A 161 5.50 3.85 17.84
CA THR A 161 5.48 2.78 16.84
C THR A 161 5.02 3.29 15.48
N SER A 162 4.15 4.30 15.43
CA SER A 162 3.78 4.99 14.18
C SER A 162 4.98 5.60 13.49
N VAL A 163 5.89 6.24 14.21
CA VAL A 163 7.12 6.81 13.64
C VAL A 163 7.96 5.73 12.97
N GLN A 164 8.13 4.58 13.61
CA GLN A 164 8.90 3.47 13.05
C GLN A 164 8.32 2.96 11.72
N VAL A 165 7.01 2.80 11.66
CA VAL A 165 6.30 2.37 10.44
C VAL A 165 6.43 3.44 9.34
N MET A 166 6.25 4.71 9.68
CA MET A 166 6.33 5.81 8.71
C MET A 166 7.74 5.98 8.15
N GLU A 167 8.78 5.78 8.96
CA GLU A 167 10.17 5.82 8.48
C GLU A 167 10.45 4.71 7.46
N ILE A 168 9.90 3.52 7.65
CA ILE A 168 9.99 2.42 6.69
C ILE A 168 9.30 2.81 5.37
N LEU A 169 8.08 3.34 5.43
CA LEU A 169 7.35 3.77 4.23
C LEU A 169 8.08 4.89 3.48
N LYS A 170 8.69 5.81 4.21
CA LYS A 170 9.52 6.88 3.62
C LYS A 170 10.72 6.31 2.87
N GLU A 171 11.40 5.32 3.45
CA GLU A 171 12.52 4.64 2.80
C GLU A 171 12.07 3.89 1.54
N VAL A 172 10.94 3.21 1.58
CA VAL A 172 10.32 2.54 0.43
C VAL A 172 10.02 3.52 -0.71
N ALA A 173 9.60 4.73 -0.40
CA ALA A 173 9.25 5.76 -1.38
C ALA A 173 10.45 6.34 -2.15
N ARG A 174 11.68 5.99 -1.79
CA ARG A 174 12.87 6.44 -2.51
C ARG A 174 12.94 5.90 -3.93
N ASP A 175 12.49 4.68 -4.14
CA ASP A 175 12.56 3.98 -5.43
C ASP A 175 11.23 3.38 -5.89
N ARG A 176 10.13 3.72 -5.21
CA ARG A 176 8.77 3.27 -5.56
C ARG A 176 7.77 4.38 -5.31
N LEU A 177 6.60 4.23 -5.93
CA LEU A 177 5.45 5.06 -5.60
C LEU A 177 4.77 4.49 -4.35
N VAL A 178 4.66 5.32 -3.31
CA VAL A 178 3.87 5.01 -2.11
C VAL A 178 2.66 5.93 -2.08
N ILE A 179 1.47 5.36 -2.01
CA ILE A 179 0.22 6.10 -1.84
C ILE A 179 -0.39 5.66 -0.51
N MET A 180 -0.47 6.59 0.42
CA MET A 180 -1.06 6.37 1.74
C MET A 180 -2.38 7.13 1.85
N VAL A 181 -3.39 6.46 2.37
CA VAL A 181 -4.65 7.09 2.77
C VAL A 181 -4.62 7.29 4.27
N THR A 182 -4.90 8.50 4.73
CA THR A 182 -4.92 8.83 6.15
C THR A 182 -5.88 9.97 6.45
N HIS A 183 -6.35 10.04 7.69
CA HIS A 183 -7.07 11.19 8.24
C HIS A 183 -6.19 12.03 9.18
N ASN A 184 -4.91 11.69 9.31
CA ASN A 184 -3.96 12.37 10.20
C ASN A 184 -3.10 13.36 9.40
N PRO A 185 -3.37 14.68 9.49
CA PRO A 185 -2.62 15.68 8.74
C PRO A 185 -1.17 15.82 9.18
N GLU A 186 -0.85 15.58 10.44
CA GLU A 186 0.53 15.69 10.95
C GLU A 186 1.45 14.65 10.31
N LEU A 187 0.99 13.41 10.18
CA LEU A 187 1.74 12.36 9.51
C LEU A 187 1.92 12.67 8.01
N ALA A 188 0.86 13.15 7.36
CA ALA A 188 0.92 13.53 5.96
C ALA A 188 1.97 14.64 5.73
N GLU A 189 1.94 15.70 6.53
CA GLU A 189 2.88 16.83 6.41
C GLU A 189 4.33 16.43 6.71
N ARG A 190 4.53 15.57 7.69
CA ARG A 190 5.87 15.16 8.14
C ARG A 190 6.58 14.22 7.15
N TYR A 191 5.86 13.29 6.55
CA TYR A 191 6.47 12.18 5.79
C TYR A 191 6.24 12.23 4.29
N SER A 192 5.16 12.88 3.83
CA SER A 192 4.81 12.87 2.42
C SER A 192 5.53 13.95 1.62
N THR A 193 5.84 13.64 0.36
CA THR A 193 6.34 14.63 -0.62
C THR A 193 5.20 15.34 -1.33
N ARG A 194 3.99 14.79 -1.26
CA ARG A 194 2.80 15.34 -1.91
C ARG A 194 1.58 15.00 -1.08
N ILE A 195 0.69 15.96 -0.89
CA ILE A 195 -0.58 15.78 -0.18
C ILE A 195 -1.73 16.12 -1.12
N ILE A 196 -2.64 15.17 -1.29
CA ILE A 196 -3.88 15.33 -2.03
C ILE A 196 -5.03 15.32 -1.03
N ARG A 197 -5.83 16.40 -1.01
CA ARG A 197 -6.99 16.49 -0.13
C ARG A 197 -8.24 16.09 -0.88
N LEU A 198 -8.99 15.17 -0.29
CA LEU A 198 -10.26 14.66 -0.83
C LEU A 198 -11.41 15.11 0.08
N LEU A 199 -12.50 15.55 -0.53
CA LEU A 199 -13.72 15.91 0.16
C LEU A 199 -14.93 15.55 -0.72
N ASP A 200 -15.88 14.82 -0.16
CA ASP A 200 -17.09 14.38 -0.88
C ASP A 200 -16.81 13.76 -2.25
N GLY A 201 -15.79 12.92 -2.33
CA GLY A 201 -15.41 12.22 -3.54
C GLY A 201 -14.66 13.06 -4.57
N ARG A 202 -14.23 14.26 -4.22
CA ARG A 202 -13.54 15.20 -5.12
C ARG A 202 -12.17 15.61 -4.58
N VAL A 203 -11.22 15.85 -5.48
CA VAL A 203 -9.94 16.46 -5.13
C VAL A 203 -10.16 17.96 -4.94
N VAL A 204 -9.88 18.46 -3.73
CA VAL A 204 -10.01 19.88 -3.40
C VAL A 204 -8.67 20.60 -3.32
N ASP A 205 -7.56 19.86 -3.15
CA ASP A 205 -6.21 20.39 -3.13
C ASP A 205 -5.20 19.31 -3.54
N ASP A 206 -4.11 19.71 -4.16
CA ASP A 206 -2.96 18.88 -4.51
C ASP A 206 -1.70 19.74 -4.44
N THR A 207 -0.81 19.45 -3.51
CA THR A 207 0.36 20.29 -3.23
C THR A 207 1.44 20.22 -4.31
N GLN A 208 1.46 19.15 -5.12
CA GLN A 208 2.44 18.97 -6.20
C GLN A 208 1.82 18.24 -7.40
N PRO A 209 0.84 18.86 -8.06
CA PRO A 209 0.15 18.20 -9.16
C PRO A 209 1.12 17.79 -10.26
N CYS A 210 0.91 16.58 -10.79
CA CYS A 210 1.64 16.05 -11.92
C CYS A 210 0.85 16.38 -13.19
N THR A 211 1.33 17.34 -13.97
CA THR A 211 0.71 17.72 -15.24
C THR A 211 1.27 16.90 -16.39
N ALA A 212 0.49 16.73 -17.46
CA ALA A 212 1.00 16.18 -18.70
C ALA A 212 1.95 17.20 -19.34
N ASP A 213 3.14 16.77 -19.71
CA ASP A 213 4.00 17.51 -20.63
C ASP A 213 3.45 17.39 -22.04
#